data_04808c0962bbcd67dfa9690ad39c9deb
#
_entry.id   04808c0962bbcd67dfa9690ad39c9deb
#
_cell.length_a   1.000
_cell.length_b   1.000
_cell.length_c   1.000
_cell.angle_alpha   90.00
_cell.angle_beta   90.00
_cell.angle_gamma   90.00
#
_symmetry.space_group_name_H-M   'P 1'
#
loop_
_entity.id
_entity.type
_entity.pdbx_description
1 polymer ?
#
loop_
_entity_poly.entity_id
_entity_poly.type
_entity_poly.pdbx_seq_one_letter_code
_entity_poly.pdbx_strand_id
1 'polypeptide(L)'
;MDTTNLQQKDIKRGETKMKKIKVVHYINNFFAGVGGEEMAHIEPEIKPGVIGPGIFLQNYLGNEYEVVATAICGDSYFGENLSDAKSKIIDMIKIYEPDLFIAGPAFNAGRYGVACGAIAKAVQDELGIPSITGMYIENPGVDMYRKDIYIVETAISAADMRNALPKISNLAKKLANNEEILSPIEDGYIERGIRV
;
A
#
# COMPACT_ATOMS: atom_id res chain seq x y z
N MET A 1 38.66 9.90 57.42
CA MET A 1 37.21 9.80 57.37
C MET A 1 36.76 10.47 56.07
N ASP A 2 36.82 9.77 54.98
CA ASP A 2 36.43 10.32 53.67
C ASP A 2 35.33 9.49 53.07
N THR A 3 34.20 10.14 52.91
CA THR A 3 33.04 9.58 52.20
C THR A 3 33.16 9.93 50.73
N THR A 4 33.59 8.99 49.96
CA THR A 4 33.73 9.10 48.51
C THR A 4 32.35 9.13 47.86
N ASN A 5 32.01 10.24 47.27
CA ASN A 5 30.76 10.51 46.55
C ASN A 5 30.92 9.96 45.14
N LEU A 6 30.36 8.75 44.85
CA LEU A 6 30.30 8.17 43.55
C LEU A 6 29.12 8.79 42.79
N GLN A 7 29.43 9.77 41.98
CA GLN A 7 28.49 10.33 41.00
C GLN A 7 28.20 9.23 39.94
N GLN A 8 27.00 8.67 39.98
CA GLN A 8 26.43 7.90 38.88
C GLN A 8 26.18 8.86 37.71
N LYS A 9 27.05 8.81 36.71
CA LYS A 9 26.78 9.40 35.40
C LYS A 9 25.69 8.57 34.71
N ASP A 10 24.47 9.07 34.70
CA ASP A 10 23.40 8.62 33.83
C ASP A 10 23.86 8.78 32.36
N ILE A 11 24.30 7.68 31.76
CA ILE A 11 24.50 7.59 30.33
C ILE A 11 23.10 7.49 29.72
N LYS A 12 22.48 8.62 29.41
CA LYS A 12 21.35 8.68 28.47
C LYS A 12 21.89 8.21 27.13
N ARG A 13 21.73 6.93 26.82
CA ARG A 13 21.81 6.43 25.46
C ARG A 13 20.70 7.15 24.67
N GLY A 14 21.10 8.12 23.88
CA GLY A 14 20.24 8.70 22.86
C GLY A 14 19.87 7.61 21.87
N GLU A 15 18.70 7.01 22.02
CA GLU A 15 18.11 6.20 20.97
C GLU A 15 17.88 7.16 19.79
N THR A 16 18.74 7.08 18.80
CA THR A 16 18.49 7.71 17.50
C THR A 16 17.26 7.00 16.93
N LYS A 17 16.08 7.62 17.08
CA LYS A 17 14.84 7.11 16.52
C LYS A 17 15.02 7.01 15.01
N MET A 18 15.26 5.80 14.50
CA MET A 18 15.41 5.60 13.06
C MET A 18 14.15 6.09 12.36
N LYS A 19 14.32 6.86 11.28
CA LYS A 19 13.20 7.37 10.49
C LYS A 19 12.49 6.18 9.87
N LYS A 20 11.21 6.01 10.19
CA LYS A 20 10.39 4.96 9.60
C LYS A 20 10.09 5.24 8.14
N ILE A 21 9.95 4.19 7.35
CA ILE A 21 9.45 4.25 5.98
C ILE A 21 7.94 4.52 6.04
N LYS A 22 7.53 5.65 5.47
CA LYS A 22 6.12 6.07 5.44
C LYS A 22 5.38 5.36 4.33
N VAL A 23 4.26 4.75 4.65
CA VAL A 23 3.40 4.03 3.71
C VAL A 23 2.05 4.72 3.62
N VAL A 24 1.54 4.94 2.42
CA VAL A 24 0.13 5.26 2.20
C VAL A 24 -0.55 4.02 1.62
N HIS A 25 -1.69 3.66 2.22
CA HIS A 25 -2.52 2.55 1.79
C HIS A 25 -3.77 3.07 1.08
N TYR A 26 -4.13 2.48 -0.06
CA TYR A 26 -5.38 2.78 -0.79
C TYR A 26 -6.35 1.61 -0.69
N ILE A 27 -7.58 1.90 -0.30
CA ILE A 27 -8.68 0.92 -0.23
C ILE A 27 -9.99 1.53 -0.77
N ASN A 28 -10.95 0.67 -1.12
CA ASN A 28 -12.28 1.12 -1.52
C ASN A 28 -13.21 1.35 -0.31
N ASN A 29 -14.41 1.86 -0.60
CA ASN A 29 -15.48 2.09 0.38
C ASN A 29 -15.83 0.85 1.20
N PHE A 30 -15.87 -0.33 0.57
CA PHE A 30 -16.22 -1.59 1.24
C PHE A 30 -15.18 -1.98 2.30
N PHE A 31 -13.90 -2.00 1.94
CA PHE A 31 -12.81 -2.33 2.87
C PHE A 31 -12.59 -1.24 3.92
N ALA A 32 -12.99 -0.01 3.64
CA ALA A 32 -12.97 1.08 4.63
C ALA A 32 -14.12 0.99 5.64
N GLY A 33 -15.08 0.07 5.44
CA GLY A 33 -16.26 -0.04 6.31
C GLY A 33 -17.24 1.14 6.20
N VAL A 34 -17.17 1.88 5.08
CA VAL A 34 -18.07 3.03 4.83
C VAL A 34 -19.44 2.57 4.34
N GLY A 35 -19.49 1.46 3.63
CA GLY A 35 -20.72 0.85 3.09
C GLY A 35 -20.43 -0.04 1.90
N GLY A 36 -21.49 -0.67 1.38
CA GLY A 36 -21.44 -1.56 0.22
C GLY A 36 -21.58 -0.81 -1.12
N GLU A 37 -22.33 -1.41 -2.05
CA GLU A 37 -22.53 -0.86 -3.40
C GLU A 37 -23.22 0.52 -3.40
N GLU A 38 -24.06 0.80 -2.41
CA GLU A 38 -24.71 2.09 -2.23
C GLU A 38 -23.73 3.25 -1.97
N MET A 39 -22.53 2.92 -1.50
CA MET A 39 -21.44 3.87 -1.23
C MET A 39 -20.33 3.84 -2.29
N ALA A 40 -20.54 3.12 -3.40
CA ALA A 40 -19.53 2.99 -4.45
C ALA A 40 -19.25 4.31 -5.22
N HIS A 41 -20.02 5.35 -4.99
CA HIS A 41 -19.86 6.68 -5.61
C HIS A 41 -19.27 7.75 -4.67
N ILE A 42 -18.76 7.37 -3.49
CA ILE A 42 -18.08 8.33 -2.63
C ILE A 42 -16.83 8.89 -3.30
N GLU A 43 -16.64 10.21 -3.16
CA GLU A 43 -15.44 10.88 -3.64
C GLU A 43 -14.19 10.43 -2.88
N PRO A 44 -12.99 10.66 -3.45
CA PRO A 44 -11.75 10.40 -2.75
C PRO A 44 -11.65 11.16 -1.43
N GLU A 45 -11.26 10.45 -0.40
CA GLU A 45 -10.90 11.02 0.90
C GLU A 45 -9.59 10.37 1.40
N ILE A 46 -8.90 11.02 2.32
CA ILE A 46 -7.74 10.46 3.00
C ILE A 46 -7.88 10.64 4.51
N LYS A 47 -7.54 9.59 5.26
CA LYS A 47 -7.61 9.59 6.72
C LYS A 47 -6.25 9.21 7.30
N PRO A 48 -5.82 9.83 8.40
CA PRO A 48 -4.57 9.46 9.07
C PRO A 48 -4.60 8.00 9.56
N GLY A 49 -3.46 7.33 9.44
CA GLY A 49 -3.24 5.98 9.99
C GLY A 49 -3.93 4.86 9.23
N VAL A 50 -4.10 3.75 9.93
CA VAL A 50 -4.61 2.48 9.39
C VAL A 50 -6.13 2.38 9.43
N ILE A 51 -6.73 1.89 8.34
CA ILE A 51 -8.17 1.61 8.25
C ILE A 51 -8.35 0.23 7.61
N GLY A 52 -9.37 -0.52 8.04
CA GLY A 52 -9.71 -1.81 7.49
C GLY A 52 -8.53 -2.79 7.46
N PRO A 53 -8.22 -3.40 6.30
CA PRO A 53 -7.09 -4.33 6.17
C PRO A 53 -5.73 -3.70 6.45
N GLY A 54 -5.62 -2.37 6.47
CA GLY A 54 -4.41 -1.65 6.84
C GLY A 54 -3.90 -1.99 8.23
N ILE A 55 -4.78 -2.39 9.15
CA ILE A 55 -4.41 -2.83 10.51
C ILE A 55 -3.52 -4.08 10.45
N PHE A 56 -3.89 -5.06 9.63
CA PHE A 56 -3.09 -6.27 9.44
C PHE A 56 -1.87 -6.00 8.56
N LEU A 57 -2.01 -5.16 7.54
CA LEU A 57 -0.90 -4.74 6.69
C LEU A 57 0.22 -4.12 7.53
N GLN A 58 -0.09 -3.23 8.46
CA GLN A 58 0.89 -2.63 9.38
C GLN A 58 1.65 -3.69 10.18
N ASN A 59 0.95 -4.73 10.66
CA ASN A 59 1.59 -5.80 11.42
C ASN A 59 2.61 -6.58 10.57
N TYR A 60 2.29 -6.86 9.30
CA TYR A 60 3.20 -7.57 8.38
C TYR A 60 4.35 -6.69 7.88
N LEU A 61 4.14 -5.40 7.76
CA LEU A 61 5.21 -4.45 7.42
C LEU A 61 6.23 -4.34 8.54
N GLY A 62 5.79 -4.40 9.80
CA GLY A 62 6.67 -4.33 10.97
C GLY A 62 7.01 -2.90 11.41
N ASN A 63 7.88 -2.80 12.42
CA ASN A 63 8.13 -1.54 13.14
C ASN A 63 8.96 -0.49 12.36
N GLU A 64 9.65 -0.90 11.32
CA GLU A 64 10.44 -0.01 10.46
C GLU A 64 9.57 0.77 9.47
N TYR A 65 8.31 0.38 9.31
CA TYR A 65 7.31 0.97 8.43
C TYR A 65 6.18 1.57 9.25
N GLU A 66 5.56 2.59 8.70
CA GLU A 66 4.38 3.22 9.29
C GLU A 66 3.36 3.55 8.22
N VAL A 67 2.17 2.95 8.30
CA VAL A 67 1.03 3.37 7.48
C VAL A 67 0.53 4.71 8.03
N VAL A 68 1.01 5.79 7.44
CA VAL A 68 0.75 7.16 7.90
C VAL A 68 -0.64 7.65 7.51
N ALA A 69 -1.20 7.10 6.44
CA ALA A 69 -2.54 7.45 5.98
C ALA A 69 -3.17 6.34 5.13
N THR A 70 -4.50 6.36 5.07
CA THR A 70 -5.30 5.51 4.19
C THR A 70 -6.14 6.40 3.27
N ALA A 71 -5.92 6.28 1.97
CA ALA A 71 -6.75 6.89 0.94
C ALA A 71 -7.92 5.97 0.61
N ILE A 72 -9.11 6.53 0.46
CA ILE A 72 -10.37 5.81 0.24
C ILE A 72 -11.09 6.44 -0.94
N CYS A 73 -11.67 5.62 -1.81
CA CYS A 73 -12.52 6.09 -2.90
C CYS A 73 -13.54 5.01 -3.26
N GLY A 74 -14.72 5.43 -3.67
CA GLY A 74 -15.72 4.52 -4.21
C GLY A 74 -15.33 3.99 -5.58
N ASP A 75 -15.53 2.70 -5.83
CA ASP A 75 -15.09 2.04 -7.08
C ASP A 75 -15.82 2.60 -8.31
N SER A 76 -17.11 2.94 -8.19
CA SER A 76 -17.87 3.56 -9.26
C SER A 76 -17.41 4.99 -9.52
N TYR A 77 -17.21 5.79 -8.46
CA TYR A 77 -16.66 7.13 -8.61
C TYR A 77 -15.31 7.10 -9.33
N PHE A 78 -14.40 6.21 -8.89
CA PHE A 78 -13.08 6.09 -9.49
C PHE A 78 -13.15 5.74 -10.98
N GLY A 79 -13.98 4.77 -11.35
CA GLY A 79 -14.14 4.34 -12.75
C GLY A 79 -14.77 5.41 -13.65
N GLU A 80 -15.79 6.11 -13.16
CA GLU A 80 -16.52 7.15 -13.90
C GLU A 80 -15.74 8.47 -14.00
N ASN A 81 -14.86 8.75 -13.02
CA ASN A 81 -14.11 10.00 -12.91
C ASN A 81 -12.59 9.75 -12.84
N LEU A 82 -12.06 8.83 -13.63
CA LEU A 82 -10.70 8.30 -13.53
C LEU A 82 -9.60 9.38 -13.39
N SER A 83 -9.64 10.43 -14.21
CA SER A 83 -8.63 11.49 -14.19
C SER A 83 -8.74 12.34 -12.93
N ASP A 84 -9.96 12.73 -12.54
CA ASP A 84 -10.24 13.53 -11.34
C ASP A 84 -9.90 12.75 -10.06
N ALA A 85 -10.32 11.49 -9.97
CA ALA A 85 -10.04 10.63 -8.82
C ALA A 85 -8.53 10.45 -8.60
N LYS A 86 -7.77 10.18 -9.66
CA LYS A 86 -6.30 10.08 -9.57
C LYS A 86 -5.67 11.38 -9.10
N SER A 87 -6.04 12.50 -9.70
CA SER A 87 -5.50 13.82 -9.34
C SER A 87 -5.77 14.16 -7.88
N LYS A 88 -7.01 14.00 -7.42
CA LYS A 88 -7.39 14.25 -6.03
C LYS A 88 -6.61 13.37 -5.05
N ILE A 89 -6.52 12.06 -5.33
CA ILE A 89 -5.80 11.13 -4.46
C ILE A 89 -4.31 11.47 -4.42
N ILE A 90 -3.68 11.76 -5.55
CA ILE A 90 -2.26 12.13 -5.62
C ILE A 90 -1.99 13.40 -4.81
N ASP A 91 -2.84 14.43 -4.94
CA ASP A 91 -2.66 15.67 -4.18
C ASP A 91 -2.81 15.46 -2.67
N MET A 92 -3.72 14.59 -2.24
CA MET A 92 -3.85 14.20 -0.84
C MET A 92 -2.63 13.41 -0.33
N ILE A 93 -2.10 12.49 -1.13
CA ILE A 93 -0.96 11.65 -0.78
C ILE A 93 0.31 12.48 -0.60
N LYS A 94 0.54 13.47 -1.45
CA LYS A 94 1.73 14.36 -1.39
C LYS A 94 1.93 14.98 -0.01
N ILE A 95 0.84 15.28 0.71
CA ILE A 95 0.90 15.91 2.04
C ILE A 95 1.60 15.02 3.08
N TYR A 96 1.50 13.70 2.90
CA TYR A 96 2.11 12.72 3.82
C TYR A 96 3.56 12.37 3.48
N GLU A 97 4.04 12.76 2.28
CA GLU A 97 5.40 12.47 1.81
C GLU A 97 5.75 10.97 1.99
N PRO A 98 4.97 10.04 1.38
CA PRO A 98 5.23 8.62 1.57
C PRO A 98 6.47 8.15 0.81
N ASP A 99 7.11 7.12 1.34
CA ASP A 99 8.23 6.42 0.73
C ASP A 99 7.75 5.17 -0.04
N LEU A 100 6.51 4.71 0.19
CA LEU A 100 5.92 3.51 -0.38
C LEU A 100 4.40 3.67 -0.50
N PHE A 101 3.82 3.16 -1.60
CA PHE A 101 2.38 3.14 -1.81
C PHE A 101 1.88 1.71 -2.03
N ILE A 102 0.83 1.32 -1.30
CA ILE A 102 0.22 -0.01 -1.42
C ILE A 102 -1.27 0.17 -1.71
N ALA A 103 -1.77 -0.39 -2.82
CA ALA A 103 -3.18 -0.38 -3.16
C ALA A 103 -3.79 -1.77 -2.96
N GLY A 104 -4.97 -1.85 -2.35
CA GLY A 104 -5.68 -3.11 -2.16
C GLY A 104 -5.24 -3.94 -0.96
N PRO A 105 -5.35 -5.28 -1.05
CA PRO A 105 -5.56 -6.13 -2.23
C PRO A 105 -6.99 -6.07 -2.78
N ALA A 106 -7.12 -6.21 -4.10
CA ALA A 106 -8.40 -6.15 -4.79
C ALA A 106 -9.03 -7.53 -5.05
N PHE A 107 -8.25 -8.60 -4.92
CA PHE A 107 -8.71 -9.96 -5.26
C PHE A 107 -9.32 -10.01 -6.67
N ASN A 108 -10.53 -10.59 -6.84
CA ASN A 108 -11.24 -10.60 -8.12
C ASN A 108 -12.34 -9.53 -8.22
N ALA A 109 -12.31 -8.49 -7.41
CA ALA A 109 -13.24 -7.36 -7.55
C ALA A 109 -12.79 -6.46 -8.72
N GLY A 110 -13.46 -6.59 -9.87
CA GLY A 110 -13.00 -6.02 -11.14
C GLY A 110 -12.81 -4.51 -11.13
N ARG A 111 -13.82 -3.72 -10.74
CA ARG A 111 -13.72 -2.24 -10.64
C ARG A 111 -12.62 -1.82 -9.67
N TYR A 112 -12.55 -2.48 -8.52
CA TYR A 112 -11.55 -2.19 -7.51
C TYR A 112 -10.14 -2.54 -7.98
N GLY A 113 -9.94 -3.66 -8.68
CA GLY A 113 -8.64 -4.01 -9.26
C GLY A 113 -8.17 -2.97 -10.29
N VAL A 114 -9.07 -2.51 -11.17
CA VAL A 114 -8.76 -1.43 -12.12
C VAL A 114 -8.38 -0.14 -11.38
N ALA A 115 -9.12 0.23 -10.33
CA ALA A 115 -8.80 1.40 -9.50
C ALA A 115 -7.43 1.26 -8.81
N CYS A 116 -7.16 0.11 -8.17
CA CYS A 116 -5.87 -0.17 -7.52
C CYS A 116 -4.70 -0.07 -8.51
N GLY A 117 -4.84 -0.67 -9.69
CA GLY A 117 -3.81 -0.62 -10.73
C GLY A 117 -3.58 0.80 -11.25
N ALA A 118 -4.67 1.52 -11.52
CA ALA A 118 -4.61 2.88 -12.03
C ALA A 118 -3.94 3.85 -11.06
N ILE A 119 -4.30 3.80 -9.78
CA ILE A 119 -3.72 4.71 -8.78
C ILE A 119 -2.28 4.33 -8.42
N ALA A 120 -1.96 3.05 -8.31
CA ALA A 120 -0.59 2.61 -8.07
C ALA A 120 0.35 3.05 -9.20
N LYS A 121 -0.09 2.88 -10.47
CA LYS A 121 0.66 3.37 -11.62
C LYS A 121 0.83 4.89 -11.58
N ALA A 122 -0.24 5.63 -11.31
CA ALA A 122 -0.18 7.09 -11.27
C ALA A 122 0.76 7.61 -10.18
N VAL A 123 0.73 7.03 -8.97
CA VAL A 123 1.66 7.37 -7.88
C VAL A 123 3.11 7.08 -8.27
N GLN A 124 3.38 5.94 -8.91
CA GLN A 124 4.71 5.60 -9.37
C GLN A 124 5.20 6.57 -10.46
N ASP A 125 4.36 6.86 -11.46
CA ASP A 125 4.75 7.70 -12.60
C ASP A 125 4.90 9.18 -12.22
N GLU A 126 4.01 9.72 -11.37
CA GLU A 126 3.95 11.14 -11.06
C GLU A 126 4.77 11.53 -9.82
N LEU A 127 4.89 10.64 -8.84
CA LEU A 127 5.61 10.93 -7.60
C LEU A 127 6.96 10.19 -7.50
N GLY A 128 7.23 9.23 -8.38
CA GLY A 128 8.44 8.42 -8.31
C GLY A 128 8.49 7.48 -7.10
N ILE A 129 7.35 7.19 -6.48
CA ILE A 129 7.24 6.38 -5.28
C ILE A 129 7.00 4.92 -5.66
N PRO A 130 7.77 3.96 -5.12
CA PRO A 130 7.51 2.54 -5.33
C PRO A 130 6.06 2.19 -4.98
N SER A 131 5.36 1.53 -5.90
CA SER A 131 3.93 1.25 -5.77
C SER A 131 3.63 -0.20 -6.12
N ILE A 132 2.71 -0.84 -5.37
CA ILE A 132 2.36 -2.24 -5.52
C ILE A 132 0.88 -2.47 -5.23
N THR A 133 0.32 -3.52 -5.82
CA THR A 133 -1.03 -4.00 -5.51
C THR A 133 -1.09 -5.52 -5.46
N GLY A 134 -2.22 -6.07 -5.03
CA GLY A 134 -2.51 -7.50 -5.07
C GLY A 134 -3.84 -7.77 -5.76
N MET A 135 -3.86 -8.75 -6.69
CA MET A 135 -5.05 -9.12 -7.45
C MET A 135 -5.07 -10.63 -7.75
N TYR A 136 -6.26 -11.17 -7.95
CA TYR A 136 -6.42 -12.48 -8.57
C TYR A 136 -6.06 -12.40 -10.06
N ILE A 137 -5.49 -13.47 -10.61
CA ILE A 137 -4.93 -13.51 -11.97
C ILE A 137 -5.93 -13.11 -13.07
N GLU A 138 -7.22 -13.38 -12.89
CA GLU A 138 -8.27 -13.04 -13.85
C GLU A 138 -8.90 -11.66 -13.63
N ASN A 139 -8.41 -10.88 -12.65
CA ASN A 139 -8.90 -9.53 -12.46
C ASN A 139 -8.52 -8.66 -13.67
N PRO A 140 -9.44 -7.89 -14.27
CA PRO A 140 -9.14 -7.05 -15.43
C PRO A 140 -8.00 -6.05 -15.20
N GLY A 141 -7.78 -5.62 -13.96
CA GLY A 141 -6.66 -4.77 -13.59
C GLY A 141 -5.29 -5.43 -13.85
N VAL A 142 -5.20 -6.76 -13.85
CA VAL A 142 -3.96 -7.48 -14.16
C VAL A 142 -3.52 -7.20 -15.59
N ASP A 143 -4.39 -7.43 -16.56
CA ASP A 143 -4.05 -7.23 -17.98
C ASP A 143 -3.73 -5.77 -18.30
N MET A 144 -4.40 -4.84 -17.62
CA MET A 144 -4.20 -3.41 -17.82
C MET A 144 -2.88 -2.90 -17.25
N TYR A 145 -2.42 -3.43 -16.10
CA TYR A 145 -1.35 -2.79 -15.33
C TYR A 145 -0.13 -3.66 -15.02
N ARG A 146 -0.15 -4.99 -15.24
CA ARG A 146 0.98 -5.87 -14.89
C ARG A 146 2.31 -5.52 -15.57
N LYS A 147 2.27 -4.80 -16.70
CA LYS A 147 3.48 -4.32 -17.38
C LYS A 147 4.12 -3.10 -16.72
N ASP A 148 3.33 -2.36 -15.94
CA ASP A 148 3.72 -1.08 -15.36
C ASP A 148 4.11 -1.17 -13.90
N ILE A 149 3.34 -1.93 -13.12
CA ILE A 149 3.50 -2.09 -11.67
C ILE A 149 3.63 -3.57 -11.28
N TYR A 150 4.14 -3.83 -10.09
CA TYR A 150 4.11 -5.16 -9.50
C TYR A 150 2.72 -5.46 -8.95
N ILE A 151 2.16 -6.61 -9.32
CA ILE A 151 0.88 -7.13 -8.87
C ILE A 151 1.13 -8.47 -8.21
N VAL A 152 0.97 -8.56 -6.89
CA VAL A 152 1.08 -9.82 -6.17
C VAL A 152 -0.14 -10.69 -6.48
N GLU A 153 0.10 -11.96 -6.81
CA GLU A 153 -0.98 -12.91 -7.05
C GLU A 153 -1.69 -13.26 -5.75
N THR A 154 -3.02 -13.10 -5.75
CA THR A 154 -3.90 -13.45 -4.62
C THR A 154 -4.88 -14.54 -5.03
N ALA A 155 -5.52 -15.20 -4.06
CA ALA A 155 -6.69 -16.02 -4.34
C ALA A 155 -7.88 -15.16 -4.81
N ILE A 156 -8.98 -15.81 -5.19
CA ILE A 156 -10.14 -15.17 -5.81
C ILE A 156 -10.90 -14.21 -4.87
N SER A 157 -10.85 -14.43 -3.57
CA SER A 157 -11.69 -13.69 -2.61
C SER A 157 -10.92 -13.18 -1.39
N ALA A 158 -11.53 -12.22 -0.70
CA ALA A 158 -11.00 -11.62 0.52
C ALA A 158 -10.87 -12.60 1.72
N ALA A 159 -11.44 -13.80 1.62
CA ALA A 159 -11.20 -14.87 2.60
C ALA A 159 -9.71 -15.22 2.70
N ASP A 160 -8.92 -14.96 1.65
CA ASP A 160 -7.48 -15.17 1.58
C ASP A 160 -6.62 -13.99 2.10
N MET A 161 -7.23 -13.00 2.71
CA MET A 161 -6.53 -11.78 3.19
C MET A 161 -5.27 -12.09 4.01
N ARG A 162 -5.35 -13.11 4.87
CA ARG A 162 -4.24 -13.53 5.74
C ARG A 162 -3.03 -14.08 4.98
N ASN A 163 -3.23 -14.62 3.78
CA ASN A 163 -2.14 -15.09 2.92
C ASN A 163 -1.67 -14.02 1.93
N ALA A 164 -2.58 -13.16 1.47
CA ALA A 164 -2.28 -12.09 0.53
C ALA A 164 -1.40 -10.99 1.15
N LEU A 165 -1.76 -10.48 2.33
CA LEU A 165 -1.06 -9.36 2.96
C LEU A 165 0.43 -9.62 3.26
N PRO A 166 0.85 -10.80 3.79
CA PRO A 166 2.27 -11.08 3.96
C PRO A 166 3.06 -11.05 2.65
N LYS A 167 2.51 -11.62 1.57
CA LYS A 167 3.15 -11.62 0.24
C LYS A 167 3.32 -10.19 -0.28
N ILE A 168 2.26 -9.37 -0.21
CA ILE A 168 2.28 -7.96 -0.60
C ILE A 168 3.32 -7.20 0.24
N SER A 169 3.32 -7.39 1.56
CA SER A 169 4.26 -6.73 2.46
C SER A 169 5.71 -7.09 2.15
N ASN A 170 6.00 -8.36 1.87
CA ASN A 170 7.36 -8.81 1.57
C ASN A 170 7.90 -8.17 0.29
N LEU A 171 7.13 -8.18 -0.79
CA LEU A 171 7.54 -7.57 -2.05
C LEU A 171 7.59 -6.03 -1.94
N ALA A 172 6.65 -5.42 -1.21
CA ALA A 172 6.65 -3.98 -0.93
C ALA A 172 7.91 -3.52 -0.22
N LYS A 173 8.41 -4.29 0.78
CA LYS A 173 9.66 -4.01 1.48
C LYS A 173 10.85 -4.05 0.54
N LYS A 174 10.94 -5.06 -0.32
CA LYS A 174 12.00 -5.14 -1.33
C LYS A 174 12.01 -3.91 -2.23
N LEU A 175 10.83 -3.49 -2.72
CA LEU A 175 10.70 -2.30 -3.56
C LEU A 175 11.15 -1.02 -2.82
N ALA A 176 10.71 -0.83 -1.57
CA ALA A 176 11.05 0.33 -0.76
C ALA A 176 12.56 0.42 -0.43
N ASN A 177 13.22 -0.73 -0.30
CA ASN A 177 14.65 -0.82 0.02
C ASN A 177 15.55 -0.93 -1.22
N ASN A 178 14.99 -0.89 -2.43
CA ASN A 178 15.71 -1.14 -3.69
C ASN A 178 16.46 -2.49 -3.69
N GLU A 179 15.85 -3.50 -3.08
CA GLU A 179 16.38 -4.86 -3.10
C GLU A 179 16.13 -5.52 -4.45
N GLU A 180 16.90 -6.55 -4.77
CA GLU A 180 16.71 -7.35 -5.97
C GLU A 180 15.35 -8.05 -5.95
N ILE A 181 14.57 -7.86 -7.01
CA ILE A 181 13.32 -8.58 -7.23
C ILE A 181 13.64 -9.84 -8.04
N LEU A 182 13.33 -10.98 -7.44
CA LEU A 182 13.59 -12.29 -8.03
C LEU A 182 12.51 -12.67 -9.07
N SER A 183 12.40 -13.92 -9.42
CA SER A 183 11.40 -14.40 -10.36
C SER A 183 9.97 -14.29 -9.80
N PRO A 184 8.94 -14.29 -10.66
CA PRO A 184 7.55 -14.29 -10.22
C PRO A 184 7.20 -15.42 -9.24
N ILE A 185 7.81 -16.60 -9.41
CA ILE A 185 7.59 -17.75 -8.53
C ILE A 185 8.18 -17.49 -7.14
N GLU A 186 9.36 -16.86 -7.05
CA GLU A 186 10.07 -16.64 -5.78
C GLU A 186 9.45 -15.47 -4.99
N ASP A 187 9.09 -14.38 -5.66
CA ASP A 187 8.57 -13.17 -5.02
C ASP A 187 7.03 -13.06 -5.08
N GLY A 188 6.34 -14.02 -5.71
CA GLY A 188 4.90 -14.16 -5.64
C GLY A 188 4.10 -13.10 -6.43
N TYR A 189 4.69 -12.49 -7.45
CA TYR A 189 3.98 -11.53 -8.30
C TYR A 189 3.57 -12.16 -9.64
N ILE A 190 2.56 -11.58 -10.27
CA ILE A 190 2.10 -11.98 -11.60
C ILE A 190 3.12 -11.54 -12.65
N GLU A 191 3.49 -12.43 -13.56
CA GLU A 191 4.47 -12.15 -14.61
C GLU A 191 4.13 -10.86 -15.38
N ARG A 192 5.08 -9.95 -15.44
CA ARG A 192 4.84 -8.58 -15.96
C ARG A 192 4.66 -8.50 -17.47
N GLY A 193 5.17 -9.48 -18.22
CA GLY A 193 5.20 -9.41 -19.68
C GLY A 193 6.17 -8.37 -20.23
N ILE A 194 6.39 -8.40 -21.53
CA ILE A 194 7.30 -7.48 -22.22
C ILE A 194 6.49 -6.33 -22.81
N ARG A 195 6.90 -5.09 -22.58
CA ARG A 195 6.45 -3.95 -23.40
C ARG A 195 7.08 -4.08 -24.79
N VAL A 196 6.25 -4.25 -25.80
CA VAL A 196 6.65 -4.21 -27.22
C VAL A 196 6.56 -2.79 -27.70
#